data_9d55d8b302a1a9049bfbb74d735320cf
#
_entry.id   9d55d8b302a1a9049bfbb74d735320cf
#
_cell.length_a   1.000
_cell.length_b   1.000
_cell.length_c   1.000
_cell.angle_alpha   90.00
_cell.angle_beta   90.00
_cell.angle_gamma   90.00
#
_symmetry.space_group_name_H-M   'P 1'
#
loop_
_entity.id
_entity.type
_entity.pdbx_description
1 polymer ?
#
loop_
_entity_poly.entity_id
_entity_poly.type
_entity_poly.pdbx_seq_one_letter_code
_entity_poly.pdbx_strand_id
1 'polypeptide(L)'
;MDASYVLTFDYSDLIGNAAQQVRTDSFVVDHTGPATATMSVKYSTSLLDMILEGITFGYYNPDVRVTFTASDEVSGVDHFTWSYTKQTGASDSNVSAYQDTVVAAEQDAGNRSRYSATVTLPAETAQQLRGNIAFTATDGKGNVSEKITDAGHVLVVDTIAPTMNVEYSQASRIAGSTMYYNGSVTAVLNVTEANFYRQDVDVKVTKNGQITSIAPDWN
;
A
#
# COMPACT_ATOMS: atom_id res chain seq x y z
N MET A 1 -1.88 -22.34 -25.63
CA MET A 1 -0.72 -21.68 -26.26
C MET A 1 -1.22 -20.44 -26.95
N ASP A 2 -0.76 -19.31 -26.55
CA ASP A 2 -1.21 -18.03 -27.09
C ASP A 2 -0.57 -17.82 -28.44
N ALA A 3 -1.38 -17.51 -29.44
CA ALA A 3 -0.90 -17.37 -30.82
C ALA A 3 -1.91 -16.66 -31.70
N SER A 4 -1.39 -16.08 -32.79
CA SER A 4 -2.16 -15.56 -33.89
C SER A 4 -2.31 -16.64 -34.96
N TYR A 5 -3.51 -16.83 -35.46
CA TYR A 5 -3.88 -17.83 -36.42
C TYR A 5 -4.48 -17.19 -37.66
N VAL A 6 -4.21 -17.82 -38.79
CA VAL A 6 -4.88 -17.59 -40.07
C VAL A 6 -5.27 -18.97 -40.60
N LEU A 7 -6.53 -19.19 -40.94
CA LEU A 7 -6.96 -20.43 -41.59
C LEU A 7 -6.93 -20.24 -43.10
N THR A 8 -6.38 -21.22 -43.77
CA THR A 8 -6.35 -21.30 -45.24
C THR A 8 -7.07 -22.58 -45.66
N PHE A 9 -8.00 -22.47 -46.54
CA PHE A 9 -8.78 -23.59 -47.09
C PHE A 9 -8.47 -23.76 -48.58
N ASP A 10 -8.03 -24.94 -48.90
CA ASP A 10 -7.80 -25.38 -50.29
C ASP A 10 -8.73 -26.57 -50.58
N TYR A 11 -9.32 -26.60 -51.71
CA TYR A 11 -10.15 -27.71 -52.17
C TYR A 11 -9.92 -27.99 -53.64
N SER A 12 -9.79 -29.28 -53.96
CA SER A 12 -9.81 -29.75 -55.33
C SER A 12 -10.80 -30.91 -55.46
N ASP A 13 -11.52 -30.99 -56.57
CA ASP A 13 -12.40 -32.10 -56.83
C ASP A 13 -11.62 -33.39 -57.23
N LEU A 14 -12.32 -34.51 -57.39
CA LEU A 14 -11.72 -35.82 -57.70
C LEU A 14 -11.05 -35.89 -59.10
N ILE A 15 -11.33 -34.93 -59.97
CA ILE A 15 -10.75 -34.86 -61.30
C ILE A 15 -9.70 -33.74 -61.39
N GLY A 16 -9.35 -33.09 -60.33
CA GLY A 16 -8.22 -32.17 -60.20
C GLY A 16 -8.58 -30.69 -60.42
N ASN A 17 -9.85 -30.32 -60.50
CA ASN A 17 -10.22 -28.91 -60.55
C ASN A 17 -10.08 -28.30 -59.16
N ALA A 18 -9.22 -27.26 -59.03
CA ALA A 18 -9.00 -26.56 -57.81
C ALA A 18 -9.97 -25.38 -57.62
N ALA A 19 -10.54 -25.25 -56.45
CA ALA A 19 -11.28 -24.06 -56.07
C ALA A 19 -10.31 -22.90 -55.75
N GLN A 20 -10.82 -21.69 -55.80
CA GLN A 20 -10.04 -20.56 -55.33
C GLN A 20 -9.78 -20.72 -53.81
N GLN A 21 -8.52 -20.57 -53.40
CA GLN A 21 -8.12 -20.62 -52.00
C GLN A 21 -8.88 -19.57 -51.19
N VAL A 22 -9.44 -19.98 -50.06
CA VAL A 22 -10.08 -19.11 -49.09
C VAL A 22 -9.16 -18.97 -47.87
N ARG A 23 -8.91 -17.73 -47.47
CA ARG A 23 -8.08 -17.39 -46.31
C ARG A 23 -8.87 -16.48 -45.38
N THR A 24 -8.88 -16.79 -44.10
CA THR A 24 -9.51 -15.94 -43.11
C THR A 24 -8.65 -14.74 -42.76
N ASP A 25 -9.24 -13.74 -42.13
CA ASP A 25 -8.48 -12.73 -41.38
C ASP A 25 -7.75 -13.40 -40.20
N SER A 26 -6.73 -12.72 -39.71
CA SER A 26 -6.00 -13.15 -38.50
C SER A 26 -6.90 -13.09 -37.26
N PHE A 27 -6.89 -14.14 -36.47
CA PHE A 27 -7.49 -14.14 -35.15
C PHE A 27 -6.47 -14.61 -34.10
N VAL A 28 -6.64 -14.13 -32.87
CA VAL A 28 -5.73 -14.40 -31.77
C VAL A 28 -6.43 -15.24 -30.72
N VAL A 29 -5.76 -16.28 -30.26
CA VAL A 29 -6.15 -17.06 -29.07
C VAL A 29 -5.22 -16.68 -27.94
N ASP A 30 -5.79 -16.27 -26.83
CA ASP A 30 -5.11 -15.85 -25.62
C ASP A 30 -5.75 -16.54 -24.42
N HIS A 31 -4.95 -17.30 -23.68
CA HIS A 31 -5.37 -18.10 -22.52
C HIS A 31 -4.54 -17.83 -21.28
N THR A 32 -3.52 -16.97 -21.38
CA THR A 32 -2.63 -16.67 -20.27
C THR A 32 -2.89 -15.27 -19.74
N GLY A 33 -3.00 -15.17 -18.43
CA GLY A 33 -3.11 -13.86 -17.79
C GLY A 33 -1.79 -13.08 -17.83
N PRO A 34 -1.84 -11.78 -17.56
CA PRO A 34 -0.68 -10.90 -17.56
C PRO A 34 0.48 -11.44 -16.71
N ALA A 35 1.69 -11.33 -17.24
CA ALA A 35 2.92 -11.78 -16.62
C ALA A 35 3.70 -10.63 -15.97
N THR A 36 4.83 -10.94 -15.32
CA THR A 36 5.76 -9.96 -14.73
C THR A 36 5.05 -8.88 -13.89
N ALA A 37 4.00 -9.29 -13.18
CA ALA A 37 3.26 -8.38 -12.33
C ALA A 37 4.13 -7.93 -11.13
N THR A 38 4.25 -6.63 -10.95
CA THR A 38 5.04 -6.03 -9.87
C THR A 38 4.29 -4.87 -9.23
N MET A 39 4.58 -4.63 -7.97
CA MET A 39 4.08 -3.48 -7.23
C MET A 39 5.25 -2.61 -6.79
N SER A 40 5.11 -1.30 -6.95
CA SER A 40 6.02 -0.34 -6.35
C SER A 40 5.23 0.69 -5.54
N VAL A 41 5.70 0.95 -4.34
CA VAL A 41 5.17 2.02 -3.50
C VAL A 41 6.07 3.21 -3.68
N LYS A 42 5.52 4.33 -4.15
CA LYS A 42 6.25 5.60 -4.28
C LYS A 42 5.63 6.63 -3.37
N TYR A 43 6.51 7.33 -2.70
CA TYR A 43 6.19 8.42 -1.79
C TYR A 43 6.13 9.73 -2.55
N SER A 44 5.48 10.73 -1.96
CA SER A 44 5.50 12.10 -2.43
C SER A 44 6.94 12.56 -2.76
N THR A 45 7.08 13.30 -3.82
CA THR A 45 8.25 13.51 -4.67
C THR A 45 9.42 14.33 -4.10
N SER A 46 9.59 14.50 -2.79
CA SER A 46 10.74 15.23 -2.26
C SER A 46 11.90 14.29 -1.88
N LEU A 47 13.14 14.74 -2.09
CA LEU A 47 14.35 14.04 -1.64
C LEU A 47 14.35 13.77 -0.11
N LEU A 48 13.65 14.59 0.66
CA LEU A 48 13.43 14.42 2.09
C LEU A 48 12.57 13.18 2.38
N ASP A 49 11.57 12.89 1.56
CA ASP A 49 10.69 11.75 1.74
C ASP A 49 11.44 10.42 1.49
N MET A 50 12.39 10.40 0.55
CA MET A 50 13.26 9.23 0.31
C MET A 50 14.20 8.94 1.48
N ILE A 51 14.66 9.98 2.19
CA ILE A 51 15.51 9.84 3.38
C ILE A 51 14.67 9.37 4.57
N LEU A 52 13.46 9.90 4.71
CA LEU A 52 12.51 9.51 5.75
C LEU A 52 12.01 8.07 5.57
N GLU A 53 11.91 7.57 4.33
CA GLU A 53 11.56 6.17 4.03
C GLU A 53 12.47 5.17 4.75
N GLY A 54 13.79 5.40 4.71
CA GLY A 54 14.76 4.57 5.44
C GLY A 54 14.69 4.71 6.96
N ILE A 55 14.07 5.77 7.47
CA ILE A 55 14.01 6.09 8.90
C ILE A 55 12.66 5.73 9.51
N THR A 56 11.57 5.86 8.73
CA THR A 56 10.19 5.68 9.23
C THR A 56 9.70 4.24 9.22
N PHE A 57 10.49 3.29 8.72
CA PHE A 57 10.13 1.87 8.64
C PHE A 57 8.76 1.60 8.00
N GLY A 58 8.38 2.39 7.01
CA GLY A 58 7.09 2.27 6.32
C GLY A 58 5.95 3.08 6.92
N TYR A 59 6.21 4.02 7.82
CA TYR A 59 5.22 4.97 8.33
C TYR A 59 5.11 6.19 7.41
N TYR A 60 3.89 6.55 7.04
CA TYR A 60 3.62 7.66 6.13
C TYR A 60 2.56 8.60 6.69
N ASN A 61 2.88 9.87 6.66
CA ASN A 61 1.95 10.96 6.95
C ASN A 61 1.34 11.56 5.66
N PRO A 62 2.11 11.74 4.57
CA PRO A 62 1.56 12.25 3.31
C PRO A 62 0.79 11.17 2.55
N ASP A 63 0.16 11.58 1.45
CA ASP A 63 -0.45 10.66 0.49
C ASP A 63 0.55 9.62 0.00
N VAL A 64 0.13 8.37 0.00
CA VAL A 64 0.93 7.24 -0.49
C VAL A 64 0.43 6.83 -1.87
N ARG A 65 1.34 6.76 -2.83
CA ARG A 65 1.06 6.29 -4.19
C ARG A 65 1.57 4.87 -4.38
N VAL A 66 0.68 4.00 -4.79
CA VAL A 66 1.01 2.61 -5.12
C VAL A 66 0.84 2.43 -6.61
N THR A 67 1.90 2.02 -7.30
CA THR A 67 1.88 1.74 -8.74
C THR A 67 1.95 0.24 -8.95
N PHE A 68 0.96 -0.29 -9.65
CA PHE A 68 0.91 -1.66 -10.16
C PHE A 68 1.44 -1.67 -11.57
N THR A 69 2.20 -2.70 -11.95
CA THR A 69 2.64 -2.93 -13.31
C THR A 69 2.48 -4.39 -13.67
N ALA A 70 2.13 -4.66 -14.92
CA ALA A 70 2.10 -6.00 -15.51
C ALA A 70 2.42 -5.92 -16.99
N SER A 71 2.74 -7.06 -17.60
CA SER A 71 2.99 -7.15 -19.03
C SER A 71 2.12 -8.22 -19.65
N ASP A 72 1.56 -7.88 -20.81
CA ASP A 72 0.87 -8.81 -21.69
C ASP A 72 1.13 -8.43 -23.15
N GLU A 73 1.62 -9.41 -23.93
CA GLU A 73 2.03 -9.19 -25.33
C GLU A 73 0.91 -9.46 -26.34
N VAL A 74 -0.16 -10.10 -25.90
CA VAL A 74 -1.19 -10.65 -26.80
C VAL A 74 -2.45 -9.81 -26.77
N SER A 75 -3.11 -9.70 -25.64
CA SER A 75 -4.36 -8.91 -25.52
C SER A 75 -4.21 -7.63 -24.72
N GLY A 76 -3.03 -7.40 -24.13
CA GLY A 76 -2.74 -6.27 -23.27
C GLY A 76 -3.38 -6.41 -21.89
N VAL A 77 -3.11 -5.46 -21.01
CA VAL A 77 -3.74 -5.42 -19.68
C VAL A 77 -4.88 -4.42 -19.70
N ASP A 78 -6.07 -4.85 -19.29
CA ASP A 78 -7.28 -4.04 -19.24
C ASP A 78 -7.37 -3.27 -17.92
N HIS A 79 -7.21 -3.99 -16.82
CA HIS A 79 -7.31 -3.37 -15.49
C HIS A 79 -6.51 -4.13 -14.42
N PHE A 80 -6.31 -3.45 -13.29
CA PHE A 80 -5.83 -4.05 -12.05
C PHE A 80 -6.95 -4.07 -11.02
N THR A 81 -7.07 -5.17 -10.29
CA THR A 81 -7.94 -5.27 -9.10
C THR A 81 -7.07 -5.37 -7.87
N TRP A 82 -7.26 -4.50 -6.90
CA TRP A 82 -6.45 -4.45 -5.70
C TRP A 82 -7.27 -4.40 -4.43
N SER A 83 -6.68 -4.91 -3.36
CA SER A 83 -7.28 -4.92 -2.03
C SER A 83 -6.24 -4.60 -0.97
N TYR A 84 -6.67 -3.92 0.07
CA TYR A 84 -5.93 -3.73 1.30
C TYR A 84 -6.37 -4.78 2.33
N THR A 85 -5.40 -5.43 2.98
CA THR A 85 -5.66 -6.38 4.06
C THR A 85 -5.08 -5.83 5.37
N LYS A 86 -5.96 -5.60 6.33
CA LYS A 86 -5.62 -5.13 7.67
C LYS A 86 -4.70 -6.10 8.39
N GLN A 87 -3.67 -5.59 9.05
CA GLN A 87 -2.86 -6.37 9.98
C GLN A 87 -3.64 -6.68 11.26
N THR A 88 -3.52 -7.89 11.79
CA THR A 88 -4.17 -8.31 13.03
C THR A 88 -3.80 -7.35 14.17
N GLY A 89 -4.81 -6.84 14.87
CA GLY A 89 -4.64 -5.90 15.99
C GLY A 89 -4.51 -4.42 15.59
N ALA A 90 -4.46 -4.10 14.29
CA ALA A 90 -4.47 -2.72 13.84
C ALA A 90 -5.84 -2.05 14.02
N SER A 91 -5.84 -0.76 14.32
CA SER A 91 -7.05 0.07 14.46
C SER A 91 -7.25 0.87 13.18
N ASP A 92 -7.83 0.24 12.15
CA ASP A 92 -8.01 0.90 10.84
C ASP A 92 -9.36 1.57 10.71
N SER A 93 -9.36 2.73 10.11
CA SER A 93 -10.55 3.39 9.58
C SER A 93 -10.67 3.13 8.07
N ASN A 94 -11.89 2.99 7.53
CA ASN A 94 -12.19 2.94 6.09
C ASN A 94 -11.64 1.76 5.29
N VAL A 95 -11.36 0.62 5.92
CA VAL A 95 -10.84 -0.59 5.24
C VAL A 95 -11.75 -1.07 4.09
N SER A 96 -13.07 -0.91 4.24
CA SER A 96 -14.05 -1.31 3.21
C SER A 96 -13.91 -0.54 1.89
N ALA A 97 -13.33 0.67 1.91
CA ALA A 97 -13.12 1.48 0.71
C ALA A 97 -12.02 0.93 -0.22
N TYR A 98 -11.22 -0.03 0.26
CA TYR A 98 -10.06 -0.57 -0.44
C TYR A 98 -10.15 -2.09 -0.65
N GLN A 99 -11.35 -2.61 -0.90
CA GLN A 99 -11.57 -4.03 -1.20
C GLN A 99 -11.96 -4.19 -2.67
N ASP A 100 -11.25 -5.08 -3.35
CA ASP A 100 -11.47 -5.45 -4.76
C ASP A 100 -11.71 -4.23 -5.68
N THR A 101 -10.93 -3.19 -5.43
CA THR A 101 -11.04 -1.93 -6.17
C THR A 101 -10.39 -2.07 -7.54
N VAL A 102 -11.16 -1.76 -8.58
CA VAL A 102 -10.71 -1.84 -9.97
C VAL A 102 -10.14 -0.48 -10.41
N VAL A 103 -8.99 -0.52 -11.08
CA VAL A 103 -8.36 0.63 -11.73
C VAL A 103 -7.94 0.26 -13.14
N ALA A 104 -8.28 1.11 -14.12
CA ALA A 104 -7.92 0.89 -15.52
C ALA A 104 -6.39 0.88 -15.70
N ALA A 105 -5.91 0.02 -16.58
CA ALA A 105 -4.51 -0.05 -16.92
C ALA A 105 -4.17 0.95 -18.04
N GLU A 106 -3.03 1.62 -17.92
CA GLU A 106 -2.49 2.54 -18.91
C GLU A 106 -1.25 1.90 -19.57
N GLN A 107 -1.23 1.88 -20.90
CA GLN A 107 -0.10 1.35 -21.67
C GLN A 107 1.12 2.27 -21.54
N ASP A 108 2.29 1.68 -21.32
CA ASP A 108 3.56 2.41 -21.30
C ASP A 108 3.93 2.88 -22.73
N ALA A 109 4.20 4.16 -22.88
CA ALA A 109 4.55 4.76 -24.16
C ALA A 109 5.85 4.18 -24.78
N GLY A 110 6.76 3.69 -23.96
CA GLY A 110 8.05 3.11 -24.39
C GLY A 110 8.00 1.59 -24.57
N ASN A 111 6.99 0.91 -24.03
CA ASN A 111 6.85 -0.55 -24.10
C ASN A 111 5.37 -0.96 -24.23
N ARG A 112 4.98 -1.34 -25.42
CA ARG A 112 3.57 -1.65 -25.75
C ARG A 112 3.00 -2.87 -25.03
N SER A 113 3.82 -3.76 -24.52
CA SER A 113 3.36 -4.91 -23.73
C SER A 113 3.25 -4.61 -22.24
N ARG A 114 3.79 -3.47 -21.78
CA ARG A 114 3.78 -3.07 -20.38
C ARG A 114 2.66 -2.09 -20.09
N TYR A 115 2.00 -2.33 -18.98
CA TYR A 115 0.88 -1.51 -18.50
C TYR A 115 1.07 -1.18 -17.03
N SER A 116 0.53 -0.05 -16.63
CA SER A 116 0.58 0.38 -15.22
C SER A 116 -0.71 1.07 -14.79
N ALA A 117 -0.94 1.09 -13.49
CA ALA A 117 -1.93 1.95 -12.85
C ALA A 117 -1.38 2.46 -11.54
N THR A 118 -1.71 3.69 -11.17
CA THR A 118 -1.34 4.27 -9.88
C THR A 118 -2.57 4.60 -9.09
N VAL A 119 -2.63 4.12 -7.86
CA VAL A 119 -3.64 4.48 -6.87
C VAL A 119 -3.02 5.34 -5.79
N THR A 120 -3.81 6.24 -5.22
CA THR A 120 -3.37 7.12 -4.14
C THR A 120 -4.19 6.80 -2.90
N LEU A 121 -3.50 6.60 -1.78
CA LEU A 121 -4.08 6.52 -0.45
C LEU A 121 -3.92 7.91 0.18
N PRO A 122 -4.95 8.79 0.11
CA PRO A 122 -4.84 10.13 0.65
C PRO A 122 -4.86 10.10 2.18
N ALA A 123 -3.98 10.89 2.77
CA ALA A 123 -3.78 10.93 4.22
C ALA A 123 -5.07 11.25 4.99
N GLU A 124 -5.93 12.14 4.46
CA GLU A 124 -7.19 12.52 5.09
C GLU A 124 -8.24 11.39 5.16
N THR A 125 -8.17 10.40 4.27
CA THR A 125 -9.12 9.26 4.23
C THR A 125 -8.51 7.97 4.74
N ALA A 126 -7.20 7.84 4.70
CA ALA A 126 -6.44 6.65 5.10
C ALA A 126 -5.83 6.78 6.51
N GLN A 127 -6.48 7.45 7.40
CA GLN A 127 -5.94 8.02 8.66
C GLN A 127 -5.07 7.09 9.51
N GLN A 128 -5.44 5.84 9.67
CA GLN A 128 -4.66 4.87 10.45
C GLN A 128 -4.73 3.50 9.78
N LEU A 129 -4.13 3.37 8.58
CA LEU A 129 -4.00 2.08 7.90
C LEU A 129 -2.70 1.40 8.35
N ARG A 130 -2.81 0.12 8.69
CA ARG A 130 -1.67 -0.75 8.93
C ARG A 130 -1.93 -2.13 8.37
N GLY A 131 -1.32 -2.46 7.25
CA GLY A 131 -1.59 -3.72 6.57
C GLY A 131 -0.80 -3.91 5.27
N ASN A 132 -1.29 -4.80 4.45
CA ASN A 132 -0.65 -5.16 3.20
C ASN A 132 -1.59 -4.89 2.01
N ILE A 133 -1.00 -4.54 0.88
CA ILE A 133 -1.71 -4.42 -0.39
C ILE A 133 -1.46 -5.67 -1.22
N ALA A 134 -2.49 -6.13 -1.89
CA ALA A 134 -2.40 -7.18 -2.87
C ALA A 134 -3.16 -6.78 -4.14
N PHE A 135 -2.72 -7.27 -5.29
CA PHE A 135 -3.39 -7.01 -6.55
C PHE A 135 -3.30 -8.18 -7.52
N THR A 136 -4.18 -8.17 -8.51
CA THR A 136 -4.13 -8.99 -9.72
C THR A 136 -4.25 -8.08 -10.94
N ALA A 137 -3.72 -8.51 -12.08
CA ALA A 137 -3.92 -7.87 -13.38
C ALA A 137 -4.83 -8.74 -14.24
N THR A 138 -5.75 -8.12 -14.97
CA THR A 138 -6.66 -8.79 -15.90
C THR A 138 -6.39 -8.27 -17.29
N ASP A 139 -6.29 -9.16 -18.27
CA ASP A 139 -6.08 -8.81 -19.68
C ASP A 139 -7.38 -8.45 -20.41
N GLY A 140 -7.26 -8.07 -21.68
CA GLY A 140 -8.40 -7.73 -22.54
C GLY A 140 -9.31 -8.91 -22.92
N LYS A 141 -8.99 -10.15 -22.50
CA LYS A 141 -9.79 -11.36 -22.70
C LYS A 141 -10.37 -11.93 -21.41
N GLY A 142 -10.01 -11.34 -20.26
CA GLY A 142 -10.48 -11.74 -18.94
C GLY A 142 -9.59 -12.78 -18.25
N ASN A 143 -8.40 -13.08 -18.79
CA ASN A 143 -7.45 -13.91 -18.07
C ASN A 143 -6.79 -13.10 -16.96
N VAL A 144 -6.59 -13.73 -15.79
CA VAL A 144 -6.12 -13.06 -14.57
C VAL A 144 -4.72 -13.56 -14.21
N SER A 145 -3.84 -12.64 -13.82
CA SER A 145 -2.50 -12.95 -13.33
C SER A 145 -2.53 -13.68 -11.98
N GLU A 146 -1.40 -14.22 -11.57
CA GLU A 146 -1.21 -14.59 -10.17
C GLU A 146 -1.40 -13.35 -9.26
N LYS A 147 -1.86 -13.60 -8.03
CA LYS A 147 -2.03 -12.55 -7.02
C LYS A 147 -0.66 -12.15 -6.47
N ILE A 148 -0.34 -10.87 -6.60
CA ILE A 148 0.87 -10.28 -6.03
C ILE A 148 0.51 -9.61 -4.69
N THR A 149 1.30 -9.93 -3.67
CA THR A 149 1.17 -9.33 -2.34
C THR A 149 2.53 -8.80 -1.91
N ASP A 150 2.57 -7.58 -1.40
CA ASP A 150 3.76 -7.08 -0.71
C ASP A 150 3.85 -7.73 0.67
N ALA A 151 4.38 -8.96 0.70
CA ALA A 151 4.56 -9.71 1.94
C ALA A 151 5.77 -9.26 2.76
N GLY A 152 6.65 -8.44 2.17
CA GLY A 152 7.90 -7.98 2.80
C GLY A 152 7.74 -6.72 3.64
N HIS A 153 6.71 -5.93 3.39
CA HIS A 153 6.54 -4.63 4.02
C HIS A 153 5.09 -4.42 4.47
N VAL A 154 4.92 -3.92 5.68
CA VAL A 154 3.62 -3.45 6.18
C VAL A 154 3.51 -1.98 5.83
N LEU A 155 2.51 -1.63 5.04
CA LEU A 155 2.17 -0.25 4.76
C LEU A 155 1.49 0.35 5.99
N VAL A 156 2.02 1.46 6.51
CA VAL A 156 1.40 2.22 7.58
C VAL A 156 1.19 3.66 7.11
N VAL A 157 -0.07 4.08 7.07
CA VAL A 157 -0.45 5.50 6.90
C VAL A 157 -1.01 5.97 8.22
N ASP A 158 -0.38 6.96 8.84
CA ASP A 158 -0.79 7.49 10.14
C ASP A 158 -0.78 9.01 10.12
N THR A 159 -1.94 9.59 10.31
CA THR A 159 -2.16 11.04 10.34
C THR A 159 -2.78 11.52 11.66
N ILE A 160 -2.94 10.62 12.64
CA ILE A 160 -3.52 10.94 13.93
C ILE A 160 -2.41 11.14 14.95
N ALA A 161 -2.31 12.34 15.48
CA ALA A 161 -1.32 12.64 16.51
C ALA A 161 -1.61 11.87 17.81
N PRO A 162 -0.56 11.41 18.53
CA PRO A 162 -0.73 10.75 19.81
C PRO A 162 -1.40 11.69 20.83
N THR A 163 -2.19 11.11 21.70
CA THR A 163 -2.72 11.82 22.87
C THR A 163 -1.99 11.39 24.13
N MET A 164 -1.72 12.34 25.01
CA MET A 164 -0.98 12.09 26.24
C MET A 164 -1.66 12.75 27.42
N ASN A 165 -1.66 12.07 28.57
CA ASN A 165 -1.98 12.67 29.87
C ASN A 165 -0.97 12.23 30.93
N VAL A 166 -0.84 13.02 31.98
CA VAL A 166 0.05 12.73 33.12
C VAL A 166 -0.77 12.72 34.40
N GLU A 167 -0.63 11.65 35.15
CA GLU A 167 -1.19 11.51 36.46
C GLU A 167 -0.08 11.50 37.53
N TYR A 168 -0.30 12.15 38.65
CA TYR A 168 0.69 12.19 39.70
C TYR A 168 0.20 11.42 40.92
N SER A 169 1.15 10.89 41.71
CA SER A 169 0.84 10.36 43.05
C SER A 169 0.12 11.41 43.89
N GLN A 170 -0.60 10.96 44.92
CA GLN A 170 -1.38 11.85 45.76
C GLN A 170 -0.51 12.93 46.44
N ALA A 171 -0.87 14.17 46.22
CA ALA A 171 -0.19 15.31 46.86
C ALA A 171 -0.49 15.37 48.39
N SER A 172 0.52 15.75 49.17
CA SER A 172 0.37 15.98 50.62
C SER A 172 -0.50 17.22 50.90
N ARG A 173 -0.46 18.21 50.00
CA ARG A 173 -1.27 19.43 50.06
C ARG A 173 -1.49 19.98 48.68
N ILE A 174 -2.65 20.57 48.41
CA ILE A 174 -2.95 21.33 47.19
C ILE A 174 -3.32 22.76 47.60
N ALA A 175 -2.71 23.73 46.97
CA ALA A 175 -3.03 25.14 47.14
C ALA A 175 -3.13 25.83 45.73
N GLY A 176 -4.36 26.18 45.35
CA GLY A 176 -4.65 26.61 43.99
C GLY A 176 -4.35 25.51 42.99
N SER A 177 -3.54 25.78 41.98
CA SER A 177 -3.05 24.80 40.99
C SER A 177 -1.73 24.12 41.40
N THR A 178 -1.18 24.44 42.59
CA THR A 178 0.11 23.92 43.00
C THR A 178 -0.07 22.70 43.91
N MET A 179 0.57 21.60 43.57
CA MET A 179 0.64 20.38 44.36
C MET A 179 1.93 20.34 45.17
N TYR A 180 1.81 20.07 46.47
CA TYR A 180 2.95 19.96 47.39
C TYR A 180 3.12 18.53 47.82
N TYR A 181 4.36 18.04 47.79
CA TYR A 181 4.76 16.70 48.21
C TYR A 181 5.83 16.79 49.29
N ASN A 182 5.76 15.92 50.27
CA ASN A 182 6.76 15.80 51.34
C ASN A 182 7.70 14.60 51.13
N GLY A 183 7.63 13.92 49.99
CA GLY A 183 8.41 12.75 49.64
C GLY A 183 8.54 12.60 48.12
N SER A 184 8.83 11.38 47.70
CA SER A 184 8.94 11.05 46.26
C SER A 184 7.61 11.23 45.52
N VAL A 185 7.70 11.72 44.31
CA VAL A 185 6.56 11.88 43.38
C VAL A 185 6.69 10.87 42.28
N THR A 186 5.63 10.09 42.08
CA THR A 186 5.50 9.24 40.88
C THR A 186 4.61 9.96 39.88
N ALA A 187 5.08 10.09 38.67
CA ALA A 187 4.30 10.55 37.52
C ALA A 187 4.04 9.37 36.57
N VAL A 188 2.77 9.13 36.24
CA VAL A 188 2.37 8.12 35.24
C VAL A 188 2.00 8.87 34.00
N LEU A 189 2.76 8.63 32.94
CA LEU A 189 2.47 9.15 31.59
C LEU A 189 1.66 8.10 30.82
N ASN A 190 0.42 8.43 30.50
CA ASN A 190 -0.41 7.61 29.62
C ASN A 190 -0.33 8.16 28.20
N VAL A 191 0.07 7.33 27.26
CA VAL A 191 0.15 7.65 25.84
C VAL A 191 -0.86 6.75 25.10
N THR A 192 -1.71 7.35 24.28
CA THR A 192 -2.63 6.64 23.39
C THR A 192 -2.23 6.92 21.97
N GLU A 193 -1.74 5.89 21.31
CA GLU A 193 -1.25 5.90 19.94
C GLU A 193 -1.33 4.48 19.34
N ALA A 194 -1.91 4.36 18.14
CA ALA A 194 -2.05 3.06 17.46
C ALA A 194 -0.71 2.52 16.95
N ASN A 195 0.21 3.41 16.58
CA ASN A 195 1.54 3.09 16.07
C ASN A 195 2.66 3.52 17.04
N PHE A 196 2.46 3.21 18.30
CA PHE A 196 3.33 3.66 19.40
C PHE A 196 4.72 2.99 19.37
N TYR A 197 5.77 3.82 19.46
CA TYR A 197 7.16 3.40 19.67
C TYR A 197 7.72 4.01 20.96
N ARG A 198 8.19 3.15 21.87
CA ARG A 198 8.76 3.58 23.16
C ARG A 198 9.95 4.52 23.02
N GLN A 199 10.78 4.30 22.00
CA GLN A 199 11.98 5.09 21.72
C GLN A 199 11.72 6.53 21.29
N ASP A 200 10.51 6.83 20.84
CA ASP A 200 10.13 8.16 20.38
C ASP A 200 9.62 9.05 21.54
N VAL A 201 9.50 8.49 22.74
CA VAL A 201 9.08 9.23 23.92
C VAL A 201 10.28 9.86 24.60
N ASP A 202 10.34 11.19 24.63
CA ASP A 202 11.35 11.96 25.33
C ASP A 202 10.72 12.65 26.57
N VAL A 203 11.12 12.22 27.76
CA VAL A 203 10.64 12.77 29.02
C VAL A 203 11.71 13.69 29.61
N LYS A 204 11.36 14.95 29.83
CA LYS A 204 12.24 15.96 30.40
C LYS A 204 11.67 16.49 31.71
N VAL A 205 12.53 16.62 32.72
CA VAL A 205 12.23 17.28 33.97
C VAL A 205 13.05 18.55 34.11
N THR A 206 12.38 19.65 34.41
CA THR A 206 13.04 20.94 34.71
C THR A 206 13.09 21.16 36.23
N LYS A 207 14.30 21.27 36.76
CA LYS A 207 14.54 21.62 38.17
C LYS A 207 15.39 22.88 38.22
N ASN A 208 14.88 23.93 38.85
CA ASN A 208 15.59 25.23 38.99
C ASN A 208 16.16 25.75 37.65
N GLY A 209 15.39 25.63 36.59
CA GLY A 209 15.80 26.06 35.24
C GLY A 209 16.73 25.10 34.47
N GLN A 210 17.18 24.00 35.12
CA GLN A 210 17.99 22.97 34.49
C GLN A 210 17.07 21.84 33.98
N ILE A 211 17.28 21.43 32.72
CA ILE A 211 16.52 20.37 32.04
C ILE A 211 17.33 19.08 32.11
N THR A 212 16.70 18.00 32.51
CA THR A 212 17.29 16.67 32.56
C THR A 212 16.33 15.69 31.86
N SER A 213 16.86 14.90 30.92
CA SER A 213 16.10 13.80 30.33
C SER A 213 16.02 12.63 31.30
N ILE A 214 14.88 11.98 31.37
CA ILE A 214 14.61 10.82 32.20
C ILE A 214 14.13 9.68 31.32
N ALA A 215 14.70 8.49 31.48
CA ALA A 215 14.16 7.28 30.87
C ALA A 215 12.95 6.81 31.69
N PRO A 216 11.76 6.67 31.06
CA PRO A 216 10.59 6.12 31.76
C PRO A 216 10.71 4.61 31.92
N ASP A 217 10.13 4.08 33.00
CA ASP A 217 9.85 2.66 33.13
C ASP A 217 8.53 2.35 32.40
N TRP A 218 8.56 1.35 31.55
CA TRP A 218 7.41 0.94 30.76
C TRP A 218 6.71 -0.27 31.38
N ASN A 219 5.41 -0.14 31.59
CA ASN A 219 4.52 -1.23 32.04
C ASN A 219 3.80 -1.88 30.88
#